data_2d9a995e7216b7607a3802ae53f7338e
#
_entry.id   2d9a995e7216b7607a3802ae53f7338e
#
_cell.length_a   1.000
_cell.length_b   1.000
_cell.length_c   1.000
_cell.angle_alpha   90.00
_cell.angle_beta   90.00
_cell.angle_gamma   90.00
#
_symmetry.space_group_name_H-M   'P 1'
#
loop_
_entity.id
_entity.type
_entity.pdbx_description
1 polymer ?
#
loop_
_entity_poly.entity_id
_entity_poly.type
_entity_poly.pdbx_seq_one_letter_code
_entity_poly.pdbx_strand_id
1 'polypeptide(L)'
;MIVRSFESAANGMLALMDMNDNTANNLANVNTIGYKKGSLRFKDVMQSAVYSQEGSIIRNMNENNYLGSLSVGSQSMQYTHDFSQGALTKTSNPYDVAIEGDGFFKIQDIDGNISYTRNGSFVVDRGCLLYTSDAADEARSV
;
A
#
# COMPACT_ATOMS: atom_id res chain seq x y z
N MET A 1 9.18 -25.28 21.41
CA MET A 1 8.39 -25.36 20.16
C MET A 1 7.07 -24.61 20.26
N ILE A 2 6.28 -24.75 21.31
CA ILE A 2 4.94 -24.11 21.45
C ILE A 2 5.00 -22.57 21.35
N VAL A 3 6.01 -21.93 21.94
CA VAL A 3 6.15 -20.46 21.91
C VAL A 3 6.37 -19.95 20.49
N ARG A 4 7.19 -20.61 19.69
CA ARG A 4 7.45 -20.19 18.30
C ARG A 4 6.23 -20.34 17.40
N SER A 5 5.45 -21.41 17.59
CA SER A 5 4.20 -21.56 16.83
C SER A 5 3.17 -20.50 17.21
N PHE A 6 3.15 -20.10 18.47
CA PHE A 6 2.28 -19.02 18.93
C PHE A 6 2.71 -17.65 18.37
N GLU A 7 4.00 -17.35 18.38
CA GLU A 7 4.54 -16.13 17.75
C GLU A 7 4.26 -16.09 16.25
N SER A 8 4.47 -17.19 15.55
CA SER A 8 4.17 -17.27 14.11
C SER A 8 2.68 -17.05 13.82
N ALA A 9 1.80 -17.62 14.65
CA ALA A 9 0.36 -17.43 14.54
C ALA A 9 -0.04 -15.96 14.83
N ALA A 10 0.55 -15.34 15.86
CA ALA A 10 0.28 -13.96 16.21
C ALA A 10 0.72 -13.01 15.09
N ASN A 11 1.92 -13.20 14.56
CA ASN A 11 2.43 -12.40 13.42
C ASN A 11 1.57 -12.59 12.17
N GLY A 12 1.12 -13.81 11.91
CA GLY A 12 0.20 -14.09 10.81
C GLY A 12 -1.14 -13.37 10.96
N MET A 13 -1.70 -13.33 12.17
CA MET A 13 -2.93 -12.59 12.45
C MET A 13 -2.75 -11.08 12.26
N LEU A 14 -1.66 -10.49 12.75
CA LEU A 14 -1.35 -9.07 12.55
C LEU A 14 -1.22 -8.74 11.07
N ALA A 15 -0.50 -9.57 10.32
CA ALA A 15 -0.35 -9.40 8.88
C ALA A 15 -1.69 -9.46 8.12
N LEU A 16 -2.60 -10.34 8.55
CA LEU A 16 -3.96 -10.41 7.99
C LEU A 16 -4.81 -9.20 8.37
N MET A 17 -4.64 -8.62 9.57
CA MET A 17 -5.29 -7.37 9.95
C MET A 17 -4.82 -6.22 9.04
N ASP A 18 -3.53 -6.05 8.83
CA ASP A 18 -2.97 -5.03 7.92
C ASP A 18 -3.53 -5.20 6.49
N MET A 19 -3.66 -6.44 6.02
CA MET A 19 -4.27 -6.72 4.71
C MET A 19 -5.74 -6.33 4.67
N ASN A 20 -6.47 -6.61 5.73
CA ASN A 20 -7.89 -6.26 5.84
C ASN A 20 -8.06 -4.74 5.86
N ASP A 21 -7.23 -4.01 6.61
CA ASP A 21 -7.25 -2.54 6.68
C ASP A 21 -6.92 -1.92 5.33
N ASN A 22 -5.92 -2.45 4.62
CA ASN A 22 -5.61 -2.01 3.26
C ASN A 22 -6.78 -2.27 2.29
N THR A 23 -7.44 -3.42 2.40
CA THR A 23 -8.59 -3.77 1.57
C THR A 23 -9.78 -2.86 1.88
N ALA A 24 -10.04 -2.59 3.15
CA ALA A 24 -11.09 -1.67 3.59
C ALA A 24 -10.84 -0.25 3.07
N ASN A 25 -9.58 0.22 3.12
CA ASN A 25 -9.19 1.52 2.57
C ASN A 25 -9.41 1.58 1.05
N ASN A 26 -8.99 0.55 0.30
CA ASN A 26 -9.25 0.49 -1.13
C ASN A 26 -10.75 0.48 -1.45
N LEU A 27 -11.54 -0.22 -0.66
CA LEU A 27 -12.99 -0.29 -0.83
C LEU A 27 -13.67 1.07 -0.52
N ALA A 28 -13.25 1.72 0.55
CA ALA A 28 -13.76 3.05 0.91
C ALA A 28 -13.50 4.08 -0.21
N ASN A 29 -12.38 3.94 -0.91
CA ASN A 29 -11.96 4.86 -1.98
C ASN A 29 -12.29 4.36 -3.39
N VAL A 30 -13.16 3.35 -3.56
CA VAL A 30 -13.49 2.78 -4.88
C VAL A 30 -14.14 3.81 -5.81
N ASN A 31 -14.87 4.78 -5.27
CA ASN A 31 -15.51 5.85 -6.01
C ASN A 31 -14.70 7.15 -6.03
N THR A 32 -13.53 7.19 -5.38
CA THR A 32 -12.70 8.39 -5.33
C THR A 32 -11.94 8.55 -6.65
N ILE A 33 -12.12 9.69 -7.31
CA ILE A 33 -11.48 10.00 -8.59
C ILE A 33 -9.98 10.16 -8.41
N GLY A 34 -9.21 9.49 -9.26
CA GLY A 34 -7.74 9.55 -9.20
C GLY A 34 -7.10 8.72 -8.09
N TYR A 35 -7.87 7.97 -7.31
CA TYR A 35 -7.35 7.05 -6.30
C TYR A 35 -6.50 5.95 -6.93
N LYS A 36 -5.38 5.65 -6.31
CA LYS A 36 -4.46 4.57 -6.71
C LYS A 36 -4.47 3.48 -5.67
N LYS A 37 -4.86 2.28 -6.10
CA LYS A 37 -5.00 1.12 -5.23
C LYS A 37 -3.69 0.80 -4.51
N GLY A 38 -3.75 0.68 -3.19
CA GLY A 38 -2.65 0.15 -2.40
C GLY A 38 -2.61 -1.35 -2.42
N SER A 39 -1.44 -1.94 -2.58
CA SER A 39 -1.22 -3.37 -2.41
C SER A 39 -0.16 -3.63 -1.34
N LEU A 40 -0.41 -4.65 -0.52
CA LEU A 40 0.44 -5.05 0.57
C LEU A 40 1.12 -6.38 0.22
N ARG A 41 2.43 -6.46 0.40
CA ARG A 41 3.20 -7.68 0.22
C ARG A 41 3.69 -8.21 1.56
N PHE A 42 3.66 -9.53 1.70
CA PHE A 42 4.17 -10.21 2.88
C PHE A 42 5.57 -10.74 2.64
N LYS A 43 6.36 -10.76 3.70
CA LYS A 43 7.70 -11.34 3.70
C LYS A 43 7.88 -12.17 4.96
N ASP A 44 8.65 -13.24 4.84
CA ASP A 44 9.08 -14.02 6.00
C ASP A 44 10.02 -13.19 6.89
N VAL A 45 9.75 -13.18 8.18
CA VAL A 45 10.49 -12.35 9.15
C VAL A 45 11.89 -12.92 9.37
N MET A 46 12.00 -14.22 9.52
CA MET A 46 13.26 -14.88 9.81
C MET A 46 13.22 -16.32 9.32
N GLN A 47 14.28 -16.74 8.66
CA GLN A 47 14.47 -18.13 8.27
C GLN A 47 15.61 -18.72 9.13
N SER A 48 15.31 -19.80 9.85
CA SER A 48 16.31 -20.59 10.56
C SER A 48 16.66 -21.80 9.73
N ALA A 49 17.96 -21.96 9.42
CA ALA A 49 18.42 -23.16 8.74
C ALA A 49 18.30 -24.38 9.65
N VAL A 50 17.70 -25.44 9.12
CA VAL A 50 17.53 -26.70 9.82
C VAL A 50 18.53 -27.70 9.23
N TYR A 51 19.35 -28.26 10.10
CA TYR A 51 20.33 -29.30 9.74
C TYR A 51 19.91 -30.64 10.34
N SER A 52 20.16 -31.75 9.65
CA SER A 52 19.92 -33.08 10.23
C SER A 52 20.99 -33.35 11.28
N GLN A 53 20.52 -33.77 12.46
CA GLN A 53 21.38 -34.22 13.53
C GLN A 53 21.43 -35.76 13.51
N GLU A 54 21.94 -36.31 12.41
CA GLU A 54 22.16 -37.72 12.35
C GLU A 54 23.51 -38.05 13.01
N GLY A 55 23.44 -38.80 14.06
CA GLY A 55 24.48 -39.00 15.04
C GLY A 55 25.84 -39.34 14.45
N SER A 56 26.77 -38.45 14.58
CA SER A 56 28.17 -38.75 14.71
C SER A 56 28.94 -37.58 15.29
N ILE A 57 29.64 -37.85 16.35
CA ILE A 57 30.58 -37.02 17.07
C ILE A 57 31.84 -36.80 16.18
N ILE A 58 31.74 -36.21 15.01
CA ILE A 58 32.90 -35.73 14.28
C ILE A 58 32.50 -34.60 13.34
N ARG A 59 32.92 -33.41 13.74
CA ARG A 59 33.49 -32.33 12.94
C ARG A 59 33.53 -32.56 11.42
N ASN A 60 32.54 -32.12 10.74
CA ASN A 60 32.70 -31.43 9.45
C ASN A 60 31.30 -30.87 9.12
N MET A 61 31.18 -29.57 9.19
CA MET A 61 30.02 -28.84 8.62
C MET A 61 30.13 -28.95 7.10
N ASN A 62 29.89 -30.13 6.58
CA ASN A 62 29.74 -30.35 5.15
C ASN A 62 28.30 -29.97 4.78
N GLU A 63 28.15 -29.24 3.71
CA GLU A 63 26.94 -28.69 3.11
C GLU A 63 25.82 -29.74 2.89
N ASN A 64 26.11 -31.02 3.08
CA ASN A 64 25.19 -32.13 2.82
C ASN A 64 24.16 -32.42 3.92
N ASN A 65 24.20 -31.71 5.07
CA ASN A 65 23.26 -31.90 6.17
C ASN A 65 22.19 -30.81 6.27
N TYR A 66 22.12 -29.92 5.28
CA TYR A 66 21.08 -28.91 5.21
C TYR A 66 19.75 -29.53 4.78
N LEU A 67 18.78 -29.57 5.69
CA LEU A 67 17.45 -30.11 5.44
C LEU A 67 16.48 -29.06 4.88
N GLY A 68 16.75 -27.79 5.11
CA GLY A 68 15.88 -26.73 4.68
C GLY A 68 15.90 -25.52 5.60
N SER A 69 15.05 -24.56 5.33
CA SER A 69 14.82 -23.40 6.19
C SER A 69 13.43 -23.46 6.81
N LEU A 70 13.35 -23.13 8.09
CA LEU A 70 12.09 -22.99 8.82
C LEU A 70 11.80 -21.48 8.98
N SER A 71 10.66 -21.03 8.46
CA SER A 71 10.17 -19.67 8.68
C SER A 71 9.59 -19.52 10.09
N VAL A 72 9.87 -18.40 10.74
CA VAL A 72 9.38 -18.09 12.10
C VAL A 72 8.09 -17.26 12.05
N GLY A 73 7.68 -16.81 10.89
CA GLY A 73 6.45 -16.05 10.70
C GLY A 73 6.50 -15.12 9.50
N SER A 74 5.36 -14.57 9.14
CA SER A 74 5.21 -13.58 8.08
C SER A 74 4.90 -12.20 8.66
N GLN A 75 5.42 -11.16 8.02
CA GLN A 75 5.16 -9.78 8.37
C GLN A 75 4.77 -9.01 7.10
N SER A 76 3.86 -8.03 7.25
CA SER A 76 3.61 -7.06 6.20
C SER A 76 4.84 -6.17 6.02
N MET A 77 5.37 -6.07 4.81
CA MET A 77 6.65 -5.40 4.63
C MET A 77 6.67 -4.29 3.61
N GLN A 78 5.80 -4.33 2.64
CA GLN A 78 5.86 -3.35 1.56
C GLN A 78 4.47 -2.94 1.12
N TYR A 79 4.19 -1.66 1.34
CA TYR A 79 3.04 -0.99 0.77
C TYR A 79 3.44 -0.35 -0.57
N THR A 80 2.76 -0.74 -1.63
CA THR A 80 3.00 -0.20 -2.99
C THR A 80 1.69 0.27 -3.60
N HIS A 81 1.72 1.45 -4.23
CA HIS A 81 0.59 1.93 -5.02
C HIS A 81 0.69 1.43 -6.47
N ASP A 82 -0.46 1.04 -7.01
CA ASP A 82 -0.58 0.67 -8.43
C ASP A 82 -0.90 1.93 -9.24
N PHE A 83 0.07 2.43 -9.99
CA PHE A 83 -0.06 3.62 -10.83
C PHE A 83 -0.59 3.32 -12.24
N SER A 84 -1.03 2.11 -12.52
CA SER A 84 -1.60 1.78 -13.82
C SER A 84 -2.74 2.74 -14.21
N GLN A 85 -2.86 3.00 -15.52
CA GLN A 85 -3.89 3.88 -16.05
C GLN A 85 -5.27 3.24 -15.89
N GLY A 86 -6.19 3.97 -15.24
CA GLY A 86 -7.59 3.59 -15.13
C GLY A 86 -8.39 3.98 -16.38
N ALA A 87 -9.63 3.51 -16.45
CA ALA A 87 -10.56 3.89 -17.51
C ALA A 87 -10.89 5.39 -17.42
N LEU A 88 -10.82 6.07 -18.56
CA LEU A 88 -11.23 7.46 -18.69
C LEU A 88 -12.73 7.51 -18.97
N THR A 89 -13.47 8.25 -18.16
CA THR A 89 -14.92 8.45 -18.32
C THR A 89 -15.19 9.88 -18.72
N LYS A 90 -15.97 10.06 -19.78
CA LYS A 90 -16.38 11.41 -20.21
C LYS A 90 -17.48 11.92 -19.29
N THR A 91 -17.26 13.09 -18.69
CA THR A 91 -18.24 13.81 -17.88
C THR A 91 -18.85 14.99 -18.65
N SER A 92 -19.90 15.59 -18.09
CA SER A 92 -20.54 16.78 -18.67
C SER A 92 -20.00 18.08 -18.09
N ASN A 93 -19.12 18.01 -17.09
CA ASN A 93 -18.55 19.18 -16.45
C ASN A 93 -17.33 19.66 -17.27
N PRO A 94 -17.30 20.94 -17.70
CA PRO A 94 -16.20 21.48 -18.50
C PRO A 94 -14.87 21.61 -17.73
N TYR A 95 -14.90 21.53 -16.40
CA TYR A 95 -13.72 21.65 -15.55
C TYR A 95 -13.12 20.31 -15.15
N ASP A 96 -13.74 19.21 -15.53
CA ASP A 96 -13.18 17.88 -15.29
C ASP A 96 -12.11 17.59 -16.34
N VAL A 97 -10.90 17.36 -15.87
CA VAL A 97 -9.73 17.09 -16.71
C VAL A 97 -9.09 15.77 -16.29
N ALA A 98 -8.70 14.95 -17.24
CA ALA A 98 -8.00 13.70 -16.99
C ALA A 98 -6.64 13.68 -17.68
N ILE A 99 -5.63 13.11 -17.03
CA ILE A 99 -4.32 12.88 -17.63
C ILE A 99 -4.30 11.48 -18.22
N GLU A 100 -4.00 11.37 -19.50
CA GLU A 100 -3.69 10.12 -20.18
C GLU A 100 -2.18 9.91 -20.19
N GLY A 101 -1.72 8.80 -19.61
CA GLY A 101 -0.29 8.51 -19.41
C GLY A 101 0.23 8.90 -18.03
N ASP A 102 1.55 9.01 -17.90
CA ASP A 102 2.23 9.30 -16.64
C ASP A 102 2.26 10.81 -16.36
N GLY A 103 1.94 11.19 -15.11
CA GLY A 103 1.99 12.59 -14.69
C GLY A 103 1.06 12.89 -13.53
N PHE A 104 1.16 14.11 -13.00
CA PHE A 104 0.31 14.64 -11.94
C PHE A 104 -0.02 16.08 -12.20
N PHE A 105 -1.19 16.53 -11.76
CA PHE A 105 -1.51 17.95 -11.70
C PHE A 105 -0.71 18.57 -10.56
N LYS A 106 -0.05 19.69 -10.86
CA LYS A 106 0.62 20.51 -9.85
C LYS A 106 -0.39 21.55 -9.38
N ILE A 107 -0.74 21.48 -8.11
CA ILE A 107 -1.61 22.46 -7.46
C ILE A 107 -0.81 23.28 -6.46
N GLN A 108 -1.17 24.54 -6.30
CA GLN A 108 -0.57 25.44 -5.33
C GLN A 108 -1.67 25.91 -4.38
N ASP A 109 -1.43 25.72 -3.09
CA ASP A 109 -2.31 26.16 -2.04
C ASP A 109 -2.20 27.70 -1.83
N ILE A 110 -3.16 28.27 -1.10
CA ILE A 110 -3.20 29.70 -0.76
C ILE A 110 -1.93 30.14 -0.03
N ASP A 111 -1.36 29.24 0.79
CA ASP A 111 -0.12 29.47 1.53
C ASP A 111 1.15 29.33 0.66
N GLY A 112 0.99 29.04 -0.64
CA GLY A 112 2.09 28.90 -1.57
C GLY A 112 2.72 27.49 -1.60
N ASN A 113 2.21 26.54 -0.82
CA ASN A 113 2.68 25.15 -0.85
C ASN A 113 2.30 24.47 -2.15
N ILE A 114 3.21 23.66 -2.68
CA ILE A 114 3.01 22.91 -3.90
C ILE A 114 2.66 21.46 -3.54
N SER A 115 1.53 20.98 -4.06
CA SER A 115 1.08 19.59 -3.94
C SER A 115 0.84 19.00 -5.33
N TYR A 116 0.87 17.68 -5.41
CA TYR A 116 0.63 16.95 -6.64
C TYR A 116 -0.56 16.03 -6.49
N THR A 117 -1.50 16.09 -7.43
CA THR A 117 -2.69 15.26 -7.42
C THR A 117 -2.94 14.61 -8.78
N ARG A 118 -3.66 13.48 -8.79
CA ARG A 118 -4.20 12.87 -10.00
C ARG A 118 -5.71 13.09 -10.12
N ASN A 119 -6.33 13.67 -9.10
CA ASN A 119 -7.74 14.03 -9.14
C ASN A 119 -7.91 15.23 -10.07
N GLY A 120 -8.68 15.06 -11.12
CA GLY A 120 -8.97 16.10 -12.13
C GLY A 120 -10.38 16.67 -12.03
N SER A 121 -11.12 16.38 -10.97
CA SER A 121 -12.42 17.00 -10.70
C SER A 121 -12.18 18.33 -9.99
N PHE A 122 -12.19 19.41 -10.77
CA PHE A 122 -11.95 20.76 -10.27
C PHE A 122 -13.26 21.54 -10.15
N VAL A 123 -13.38 22.30 -9.09
CA VAL A 123 -14.49 23.24 -8.85
C VAL A 123 -13.95 24.67 -8.88
N VAL A 124 -14.66 25.55 -9.57
CA VAL A 124 -14.30 26.97 -9.65
C VAL A 124 -15.12 27.74 -8.61
N ASP A 125 -14.45 28.48 -7.75
CA ASP A 125 -15.07 29.39 -6.80
C ASP A 125 -15.35 30.77 -7.45
N ARG A 126 -16.12 31.61 -6.74
CA ARG A 126 -16.43 33.00 -7.16
C ARG A 126 -15.20 33.87 -7.39
N GLY A 127 -14.07 33.51 -6.79
CA GLY A 127 -12.76 34.15 -6.99
C GLY A 127 -11.99 33.66 -8.21
N CYS A 128 -12.56 32.81 -9.08
CA CYS A 128 -11.90 32.15 -10.20
C CYS A 128 -10.70 31.27 -9.79
N LEU A 129 -10.68 30.79 -8.53
CA LEU A 129 -9.72 29.82 -8.07
C LEU A 129 -10.25 28.39 -8.31
N LEU A 130 -9.38 27.50 -8.75
CA LEU A 130 -9.69 26.10 -8.96
C LEU A 130 -9.36 25.32 -7.67
N TYR A 131 -10.35 24.65 -7.11
CA TYR A 131 -10.22 23.77 -5.95
C TYR A 131 -10.45 22.32 -6.38
N THR A 132 -9.78 21.38 -5.74
CA THR A 132 -10.15 19.96 -5.84
C THR A 132 -11.39 19.70 -5.00
N SER A 133 -12.24 18.75 -5.40
CA SER A 133 -13.49 18.44 -4.69
C SER A 133 -13.27 18.12 -3.20
N ASP A 134 -12.16 17.50 -2.84
CA ASP A 134 -11.82 17.15 -1.47
C ASP A 134 -11.49 18.37 -0.59
N ALA A 135 -10.86 19.39 -1.18
CA ALA A 135 -10.55 20.64 -0.47
C ALA A 135 -11.80 21.51 -0.22
N ALA A 136 -12.86 21.34 -1.01
CA ALA A 136 -14.11 22.07 -0.85
C ALA A 136 -14.92 21.62 0.37
N ASP A 137 -14.76 20.39 0.83
CA ASP A 137 -15.46 19.86 2.01
C ASP A 137 -14.81 20.32 3.33
N GLU A 138 -13.49 20.52 3.36
CA GLU A 138 -12.82 21.10 4.53
C GLU A 138 -13.10 22.60 4.72
N ALA A 139 -13.26 23.36 3.64
CA ALA A 139 -13.58 24.79 3.70
C ALA A 139 -15.01 25.08 4.17
N ARG A 140 -15.90 24.09 4.20
CA ARG A 140 -17.29 24.21 4.70
C ARG A 140 -17.44 23.93 6.19
N SER A 141 -16.43 23.47 6.89
CA SER A 141 -16.48 23.10 8.30
C SER A 141 -15.99 24.19 9.27
N VAL A 142 -15.92 25.46 8.85
CA VAL A 142 -15.62 26.62 9.71
C VAL A 142 -16.87 27.50 9.87
#